data_40bfc73a0009ad5a355f4ceaf362c55e
#
_entry.id   40bfc73a0009ad5a355f4ceaf362c55e
#
_cell.length_a   1.000
_cell.length_b   1.000
_cell.length_c   1.000
_cell.angle_alpha   90.00
_cell.angle_beta   90.00
_cell.angle_gamma   90.00
#
_symmetry.space_group_name_H-M   'P 1'
#
loop_
_entity.id
_entity.type
_entity.pdbx_description
1 polymer ?
#
loop_
_entity_poly.entity_id
_entity_poly.type
_entity_poly.pdbx_seq_one_letter_code
_entity_poly.pdbx_strand_id
1 'polypeptide(L)'
;MKLIVAVNAAVTQDSEPTAVELAAIEAEMPVITAEVDLLDAQIAVLDRVPTEVDERRLRRARRRLLDARTSLANRDTLGGAA
;
A
#
# COMPACT_ATOMS: atom_id res chain seq x y z
N MET A 1 3.12 12.91 29.35
CA MET A 1 3.63 11.58 29.74
C MET A 1 2.53 10.53 29.88
N LYS A 2 1.48 10.81 30.60
CA LYS A 2 0.38 9.85 30.78
C LYS A 2 -0.31 9.49 29.49
N LEU A 3 -0.47 10.43 28.56
CA LEU A 3 -1.08 10.17 27.25
C LEU A 3 -0.27 9.17 26.43
N ILE A 4 1.04 9.30 26.45
CA ILE A 4 1.94 8.39 25.73
C ILE A 4 1.83 6.98 26.30
N VAL A 5 1.79 6.85 27.60
CA VAL A 5 1.65 5.56 28.26
C VAL A 5 0.31 4.91 27.93
N ALA A 6 -0.77 5.71 27.94
CA ALA A 6 -2.10 5.20 27.60
C ALA A 6 -2.18 4.72 26.14
N VAL A 7 -1.58 5.45 25.20
CA VAL A 7 -1.53 5.06 23.80
C VAL A 7 -0.74 3.76 23.62
N ASN A 8 0.39 3.65 24.30
CA ASN A 8 1.20 2.43 24.22
C ASN A 8 0.46 1.22 24.81
N ALA A 9 -0.28 1.41 25.88
CA ALA A 9 -1.06 0.32 26.47
C ALA A 9 -2.18 -0.13 25.52
N ALA A 10 -2.86 0.82 24.86
CA ALA A 10 -3.90 0.51 23.89
C ALA A 10 -3.32 -0.26 22.70
N VAL A 11 -2.19 0.20 22.16
CA VAL A 11 -1.51 -0.47 21.06
C VAL A 11 -1.07 -1.88 21.46
N THR A 12 -0.58 -2.05 22.68
CA THR A 12 -0.15 -3.34 23.19
C THR A 12 -1.32 -4.33 23.29
N GLN A 13 -2.49 -3.85 23.72
CA GLN A 13 -3.69 -4.68 23.82
C GLN A 13 -4.17 -5.15 22.43
N ASP A 14 -4.00 -4.31 21.41
CA ASP A 14 -4.40 -4.61 20.03
C ASP A 14 -3.25 -5.12 19.19
N SER A 15 -2.12 -5.48 19.82
CA SER A 15 -0.89 -5.79 19.09
C SER A 15 -0.87 -7.14 18.39
N GLU A 16 -1.81 -8.04 18.73
CA GLU A 16 -1.85 -9.37 18.12
C GLU A 16 -3.04 -9.49 17.19
N PRO A 17 -2.82 -9.17 15.89
CA PRO A 17 -3.88 -9.34 14.91
C PRO A 17 -4.23 -10.81 14.72
N THR A 18 -5.48 -11.09 14.39
CA THR A 18 -5.94 -12.44 14.08
C THR A 18 -5.31 -12.92 12.77
N ALA A 19 -5.40 -14.20 12.50
CA ALA A 19 -4.93 -14.77 11.22
C ALA A 19 -5.67 -14.15 10.04
N VAL A 20 -6.96 -13.84 10.20
CA VAL A 20 -7.76 -13.19 9.14
C VAL A 20 -7.26 -11.78 8.91
N GLU A 21 -6.98 -11.04 9.97
CA GLU A 21 -6.45 -9.67 9.86
C GLU A 21 -5.07 -9.65 9.18
N LEU A 22 -4.19 -10.59 9.55
CA LEU A 22 -2.88 -10.71 8.92
C LEU A 22 -2.99 -11.04 7.44
N ALA A 23 -3.88 -11.95 7.08
CA ALA A 23 -4.11 -12.29 5.68
C ALA A 23 -4.62 -11.09 4.88
N ALA A 24 -5.50 -10.28 5.48
CA ALA A 24 -6.00 -9.06 4.85
C ALA A 24 -4.87 -8.05 4.64
N ILE A 25 -4.02 -7.85 5.62
CA ILE A 25 -2.86 -6.96 5.53
C ILE A 25 -1.91 -7.44 4.42
N GLU A 26 -1.60 -8.73 4.39
CA GLU A 26 -0.74 -9.31 3.37
C GLU A 26 -1.32 -9.14 1.97
N ALA A 27 -2.63 -9.25 1.82
CA ALA A 27 -3.31 -9.06 0.55
C ALA A 27 -3.23 -7.61 0.07
N GLU A 28 -3.20 -6.64 1.00
CA GLU A 28 -3.12 -5.21 0.69
C GLU A 28 -1.70 -4.72 0.44
N MET A 29 -0.69 -5.43 0.91
CA MET A 29 0.71 -4.99 0.80
C MET A 29 1.15 -4.69 -0.63
N PRO A 30 0.80 -5.47 -1.66
CA PRO A 30 1.19 -5.12 -3.02
C PRO A 30 0.65 -3.78 -3.48
N VAL A 31 -0.57 -3.41 -3.08
CA VAL A 31 -1.16 -2.11 -3.41
C VAL A 31 -0.39 -1.00 -2.70
N ILE A 32 -0.09 -1.16 -1.42
CA ILE A 32 0.64 -0.17 -0.63
C ILE A 32 2.04 0.04 -1.23
N THR A 33 2.75 -1.03 -1.56
CA THR A 33 4.06 -0.96 -2.18
C THR A 33 4.00 -0.22 -3.52
N ALA A 34 3.01 -0.51 -4.34
CA ALA A 34 2.83 0.14 -5.63
C ALA A 34 2.50 1.64 -5.47
N GLU A 35 1.71 1.99 -4.45
CA GLU A 35 1.42 3.40 -4.15
C GLU A 35 2.68 4.16 -3.74
N VAL A 36 3.52 3.55 -2.91
CA VAL A 36 4.79 4.16 -2.48
C VAL A 36 5.72 4.34 -3.69
N ASP A 37 5.82 3.34 -4.55
CA ASP A 37 6.64 3.42 -5.76
C ASP A 37 6.20 4.55 -6.68
N LEU A 38 4.88 4.73 -6.84
CA LEU A 38 4.34 5.82 -7.64
C LEU A 38 4.65 7.18 -7.02
N LEU A 39 4.48 7.31 -5.71
CA LEU A 39 4.82 8.54 -5.00
C LEU A 39 6.30 8.87 -5.14
N ASP A 40 7.18 7.89 -4.99
CA ASP A 40 8.62 8.08 -5.16
C ASP A 40 8.94 8.58 -6.58
N ALA A 41 8.31 8.00 -7.59
CA ALA A 41 8.50 8.43 -8.96
C ALA A 41 8.01 9.87 -9.20
N GLN A 42 6.91 10.25 -8.58
CA GLN A 42 6.36 11.60 -8.66
C GLN A 42 7.26 12.60 -7.95
N ILE A 43 7.74 12.27 -6.76
CA ILE A 43 8.65 13.12 -5.98
C ILE A 43 9.95 13.37 -6.74
N ALA A 44 10.47 12.35 -7.40
CA ALA A 44 11.73 12.46 -8.13
C ALA A 44 11.71 13.51 -9.25
N VAL A 45 10.53 13.90 -9.74
CA VAL A 45 10.40 14.87 -10.85
C VAL A 45 9.81 16.21 -10.40
N LEU A 46 9.59 16.44 -9.11
CA LEU A 46 8.97 17.67 -8.63
C LEU A 46 9.81 18.92 -8.94
N ASP A 47 11.12 18.80 -8.88
CA ASP A 47 12.03 19.94 -9.01
C ASP A 47 12.63 20.09 -10.40
N ARG A 48 12.16 19.32 -11.36
CA ARG A 48 12.74 19.33 -12.72
C ARG A 48 11.72 18.93 -13.76
N VAL A 49 12.04 19.25 -15.00
CA VAL A 49 11.24 18.79 -16.12
C VAL A 49 11.44 17.29 -16.29
N PRO A 50 10.38 16.49 -16.32
CA PRO A 50 10.51 15.05 -16.49
C PRO A 50 11.19 14.69 -17.80
N THR A 51 12.14 13.77 -17.75
CA THR A 51 12.75 13.19 -18.92
C THR A 51 11.87 12.07 -19.48
N GLU A 52 12.21 11.57 -20.66
CA GLU A 52 11.50 10.42 -21.21
C GLU A 52 11.59 9.19 -20.31
N VAL A 53 12.74 9.00 -19.66
CA VAL A 53 12.93 7.91 -18.70
C VAL A 53 12.01 8.09 -17.50
N ASP A 54 11.89 9.31 -17.00
CA ASP A 54 11.00 9.63 -15.88
C ASP A 54 9.53 9.34 -16.23
N GLU A 55 9.13 9.71 -17.43
CA GLU A 55 7.76 9.47 -17.88
C GLU A 55 7.45 7.98 -18.00
N ARG A 56 8.40 7.20 -18.48
CA ARG A 56 8.26 5.73 -18.56
C ARG A 56 8.15 5.15 -17.16
N ARG A 57 8.95 5.64 -16.21
CA ARG A 57 8.92 5.19 -14.82
C ARG A 57 7.57 5.48 -14.20
N LEU A 58 7.03 6.67 -14.42
CA LEU A 58 5.71 7.06 -13.92
C LEU A 58 4.61 6.17 -14.51
N ARG A 59 4.62 5.95 -15.84
CA ARG A 59 3.62 5.09 -16.47
C ARG A 59 3.70 3.66 -15.93
N ARG A 60 4.89 3.15 -15.75
CA ARG A 60 5.11 1.80 -15.21
C ARG A 60 4.60 1.69 -13.78
N ALA A 61 4.88 2.70 -12.96
CA ALA A 61 4.43 2.73 -11.57
C ALA A 61 2.90 2.80 -11.49
N ARG A 62 2.26 3.61 -12.33
CA ARG A 62 0.79 3.67 -12.40
C ARG A 62 0.19 2.34 -12.83
N ARG A 63 0.79 1.69 -13.81
CA ARG A 63 0.30 0.38 -14.27
C ARG A 63 0.41 -0.66 -13.17
N ARG A 64 1.51 -0.70 -12.43
CA ARG A 64 1.68 -1.61 -11.30
C ARG A 64 0.60 -1.39 -10.24
N LEU A 65 0.30 -0.14 -9.95
CA LEU A 65 -0.74 0.19 -8.98
C LEU A 65 -2.11 -0.30 -9.45
N LEU A 66 -2.45 -0.04 -10.71
CA LEU A 66 -3.72 -0.50 -11.28
C LEU A 66 -3.80 -2.03 -11.26
N ASP A 67 -2.73 -2.72 -11.64
CA ASP A 67 -2.68 -4.18 -11.63
C ASP A 67 -2.83 -4.72 -10.21
N ALA A 68 -2.18 -4.10 -9.24
CA ALA A 68 -2.28 -4.51 -7.85
C ALA A 68 -3.69 -4.33 -7.30
N ARG A 69 -4.33 -3.20 -7.62
CA ARG A 69 -5.72 -2.94 -7.22
C ARG A 69 -6.69 -3.92 -7.86
N THR A 70 -6.49 -4.22 -9.13
CA THR A 70 -7.31 -5.19 -9.85
C THR A 70 -7.17 -6.58 -9.24
N SER A 71 -5.95 -6.99 -8.95
CA SER A 71 -5.69 -8.28 -8.32
C SER A 71 -6.35 -8.38 -6.94
N LEU A 72 -6.27 -7.31 -6.15
CA LEU A 72 -6.90 -7.28 -4.83
C LEU A 72 -8.42 -7.38 -4.95
N ALA A 73 -9.01 -6.61 -5.87
CA ALA A 73 -10.46 -6.64 -6.11
C ALA A 73 -10.93 -8.02 -6.57
N ASN A 74 -10.19 -8.66 -7.47
CA ASN A 74 -10.51 -10.00 -7.96
C ASN A 74 -10.40 -11.03 -6.84
N ARG A 75 -9.39 -10.90 -5.99
CA ARG A 75 -9.22 -11.79 -4.84
C ARG A 75 -10.39 -11.68 -3.88
N ASP A 76 -10.81 -10.45 -3.57
CA ASP A 76 -11.95 -10.20 -2.68
C ASP A 76 -13.25 -10.78 -3.27
N THR A 77 -13.44 -10.61 -4.58
CA THR A 77 -14.61 -11.16 -5.28
C THR A 77 -14.62 -12.68 -5.22
N LEU A 78 -13.49 -13.32 -5.50
CA LEU A 78 -13.37 -14.78 -5.45
C LEU A 78 -13.53 -15.30 -4.02
N GLY A 79 -12.96 -14.61 -3.05
CA GLY A 79 -13.13 -14.95 -1.64
C GLY A 79 -14.58 -14.80 -1.19
N GLY A 80 -15.27 -13.78 -1.66
CA GLY A 80 -16.69 -13.55 -1.37
C GLY A 80 -17.60 -14.58 -2.02
N ALA A 81 -17.20 -15.15 -3.15
CA ALA A 81 -17.96 -16.16 -3.86
C ALA A 81 -17.82 -17.55 -3.22
N ALA A 82 -16.76 -17.75 -2.47
CA ALA A 82 -16.53 -19.01 -1.80
C ALA A 82 -17.36 -19.11 -0.53
#